data_9bf151498c86f624c01190d10628f12c
#
_entry.id   9bf151498c86f624c01190d10628f12c
#
_cell.length_a   1.000
_cell.length_b   1.000
_cell.length_c   1.000
_cell.angle_alpha   90.00
_cell.angle_beta   90.00
_cell.angle_gamma   90.00
#
_symmetry.space_group_name_H-M   'P 1'
#
loop_
_entity.id
_entity.type
_entity.pdbx_description
1 polymer ?
#
loop_
_entity_poly.entity_id
_entity_poly.type
_entity_poly.pdbx_seq_one_letter_code
_entity_poly.pdbx_strand_id
1 'polypeptide(L)'
;MNPILSVTDLNISFLQDGVEFGAVNNISFQVNKGETVALVGESGSGKSVTALSTAALLGKSASVNGKITIDGNSVASNDERALQKLRGNQVSFIFQEPMTSLNPLHTIEQQLSETVSLHQNLNKERLRENCISLLEKVGITDIKLRLNAYPHQLSGGQRQRVMIAMAIANRPKILIADEPTTALDVTIQAQILNLLESLKKEFGMSMLFITHDLNIVRQIACLLYTSPSPRDNSG
;
A
#
# COMPACT_ATOMS: atom_id res chain seq x y z
N MET A 1 -22.41 0.41 -9.57
CA MET A 1 -21.36 -0.63 -9.34
C MET A 1 -20.97 -0.55 -7.87
N ASN A 2 -20.79 -1.68 -7.19
CA ASN A 2 -20.31 -1.61 -5.79
C ASN A 2 -18.81 -1.30 -5.79
N PRO A 3 -18.37 -0.24 -5.08
CA PRO A 3 -16.95 0.10 -4.98
C PRO A 3 -16.18 -1.00 -4.24
N ILE A 4 -14.89 -1.18 -4.59
CA ILE A 4 -13.99 -2.07 -3.86
C ILE A 4 -13.54 -1.45 -2.53
N LEU A 5 -13.34 -0.13 -2.51
CA LEU A 5 -13.10 0.67 -1.33
C LEU A 5 -14.08 1.83 -1.29
N SER A 6 -14.75 2.01 -0.15
CA SER A 6 -15.57 3.20 0.12
C SER A 6 -15.16 3.80 1.45
N VAL A 7 -14.88 5.08 1.43
CA VAL A 7 -14.58 5.92 2.60
C VAL A 7 -15.65 7.01 2.65
N THR A 8 -16.32 7.16 3.78
CA THR A 8 -17.43 8.10 3.97
C THR A 8 -17.27 8.85 5.28
N ASP A 9 -17.30 10.17 5.20
CA ASP A 9 -17.24 11.12 6.33
C ASP A 9 -16.10 10.83 7.30
N LEU A 10 -14.92 10.48 6.75
CA LEU A 10 -13.74 10.08 7.50
C LEU A 10 -13.14 11.28 8.24
N ASN A 11 -13.04 11.15 9.54
CA ASN A 11 -12.34 12.07 10.43
C ASN A 11 -11.31 11.29 11.23
N ILE A 12 -10.08 11.79 11.33
CA ILE A 12 -9.02 11.16 12.09
C ILE A 12 -8.34 12.21 12.96
N SER A 13 -8.23 11.92 14.24
CA SER A 13 -7.50 12.72 15.21
C SER A 13 -6.51 11.86 15.99
N PHE A 14 -5.50 12.49 16.54
CA PHE A 14 -4.49 11.86 17.42
C PHE A 14 -4.49 12.55 18.78
N LEU A 15 -4.42 11.74 19.82
CA LEU A 15 -4.20 12.23 21.18
C LEU A 15 -2.70 12.26 21.47
N GLN A 16 -2.14 13.45 21.69
CA GLN A 16 -0.74 13.68 22.06
C GLN A 16 -0.69 14.61 23.28
N ASP A 17 -0.08 14.16 24.37
CA ASP A 17 0.06 14.92 25.63
C ASP A 17 -1.27 15.46 26.18
N GLY A 18 -2.36 14.72 25.98
CA GLY A 18 -3.70 15.11 26.41
C GLY A 18 -4.41 16.13 25.52
N VAL A 19 -3.79 16.52 24.40
CA VAL A 19 -4.38 17.41 23.39
C VAL A 19 -4.75 16.61 22.16
N GLU A 20 -5.95 16.85 21.61
CA GLU A 20 -6.43 16.22 20.38
C GLU A 20 -6.05 17.06 19.17
N PHE A 21 -5.36 16.44 18.19
CA PHE A 21 -4.97 17.04 16.93
C PHE A 21 -5.72 16.38 15.79
N GLY A 22 -6.51 17.15 15.01
CA GLY A 22 -7.16 16.67 13.80
C GLY A 22 -6.16 16.50 12.66
N ALA A 23 -6.08 15.29 12.10
CA ALA A 23 -5.21 14.97 10.97
C ALA A 23 -5.98 14.84 9.66
N VAL A 24 -7.24 14.41 9.71
CA VAL A 24 -8.14 14.26 8.56
C VAL A 24 -9.51 14.79 8.96
N ASN A 25 -10.12 15.61 8.12
CA ASN A 25 -11.40 16.22 8.39
C ASN A 25 -12.38 15.99 7.24
N ASN A 26 -13.42 15.20 7.52
CA ASN A 26 -14.59 14.94 6.66
C ASN A 26 -14.25 14.56 5.21
N ILE A 27 -13.42 13.53 5.01
CA ILE A 27 -13.05 13.05 3.68
C ILE A 27 -13.97 11.91 3.26
N SER A 28 -14.47 11.98 2.02
CA SER A 28 -15.24 10.91 1.38
C SER A 28 -14.72 10.65 -0.02
N PHE A 29 -14.46 9.38 -0.36
CA PHE A 29 -14.08 8.94 -1.71
C PHE A 29 -14.35 7.45 -1.91
N GLN A 30 -14.29 7.02 -3.17
CA GLN A 30 -14.50 5.63 -3.56
C GLN A 30 -13.48 5.19 -4.60
N VAL A 31 -13.15 3.89 -4.57
CA VAL A 31 -12.37 3.22 -5.61
C VAL A 31 -13.22 2.09 -6.18
N ASN A 32 -13.50 2.10 -7.47
CA ASN A 32 -14.24 1.04 -8.13
C ASN A 32 -13.31 -0.14 -8.49
N LYS A 33 -13.90 -1.31 -8.82
CA LYS A 33 -13.13 -2.49 -9.24
C LYS A 33 -12.33 -2.19 -10.51
N GLY A 34 -11.01 -2.50 -10.48
CA GLY A 34 -10.08 -2.27 -11.59
C GLY A 34 -9.66 -0.81 -11.80
N GLU A 35 -10.16 0.11 -10.97
CA GLU A 35 -9.84 1.53 -11.06
C GLU A 35 -8.53 1.88 -10.34
N THR A 36 -7.86 2.94 -10.82
CA THR A 36 -6.82 3.65 -10.07
C THR A 36 -7.33 5.02 -9.66
N VAL A 37 -7.36 5.26 -8.37
CA VAL A 37 -7.69 6.57 -7.78
C VAL A 37 -6.43 7.16 -7.19
N ALA A 38 -6.14 8.44 -7.49
CA ALA A 38 -5.05 9.16 -6.88
C ALA A 38 -5.55 10.07 -5.75
N LEU A 39 -4.91 9.95 -4.59
CA LEU A 39 -5.06 10.87 -3.47
C LEU A 39 -3.86 11.81 -3.45
N VAL A 40 -4.10 13.10 -3.71
CA VAL A 40 -3.06 14.11 -3.91
C VAL A 40 -3.19 15.22 -2.88
N GLY A 41 -2.08 15.82 -2.51
CA GLY A 41 -2.02 16.96 -1.60
C GLY A 41 -0.60 17.21 -1.10
N GLU A 42 -0.40 18.31 -0.41
CA GLU A 42 0.90 18.67 0.17
C GLU A 42 1.35 17.68 1.26
N SER A 43 2.64 17.71 1.60
CA SER A 43 3.15 16.95 2.75
C SER A 43 2.41 17.39 4.02
N GLY A 44 2.02 16.44 4.87
CA GLY A 44 1.25 16.71 6.09
C GLY A 44 -0.27 16.89 5.91
N SER A 45 -0.82 16.80 4.69
CA SER A 45 -2.27 16.94 4.45
C SER A 45 -3.11 15.70 4.84
N GLY A 46 -2.56 14.74 5.57
CA GLY A 46 -3.30 13.57 6.06
C GLY A 46 -3.43 12.39 5.09
N LYS A 47 -2.78 12.42 3.90
CA LYS A 47 -2.87 11.36 2.87
C LYS A 47 -2.47 9.99 3.39
N SER A 48 -1.25 9.88 3.94
CA SER A 48 -0.74 8.61 4.48
C SER A 48 -1.58 8.13 5.67
N VAL A 49 -2.05 9.04 6.51
CA VAL A 49 -2.96 8.71 7.63
C VAL A 49 -4.29 8.18 7.10
N THR A 50 -4.87 8.81 6.07
CA THR A 50 -6.05 8.33 5.38
C THR A 50 -5.82 6.93 4.80
N ALA A 51 -4.70 6.72 4.12
CA ALA A 51 -4.34 5.42 3.56
C ALA A 51 -4.22 4.32 4.63
N LEU A 52 -3.47 4.58 5.70
CA LEU A 52 -3.29 3.64 6.81
C LEU A 52 -4.62 3.28 7.48
N SER A 53 -5.54 4.24 7.59
CA SER A 53 -6.88 4.00 8.16
C SER A 53 -7.70 3.00 7.34
N THR A 54 -7.52 2.96 6.01
CA THR A 54 -8.26 2.05 5.12
C THR A 54 -7.90 0.58 5.33
N ALA A 55 -6.74 0.29 5.93
CA ALA A 55 -6.30 -1.05 6.30
C ALA A 55 -6.30 -1.27 7.84
N ALA A 56 -6.86 -0.34 8.61
CA ALA A 56 -6.83 -0.33 10.08
C ALA A 56 -5.40 -0.46 10.63
N LEU A 57 -4.43 0.25 10.04
CA LEU A 57 -3.01 0.21 10.41
C LEU A 57 -2.61 1.37 11.33
N LEU A 58 -3.54 2.25 11.70
CA LEU A 58 -3.25 3.33 12.65
C LEU A 58 -3.08 2.79 14.07
N GLY A 59 -2.16 3.41 14.81
CA GLY A 59 -1.89 3.07 16.19
C GLY A 59 -3.04 3.45 17.15
N LYS A 60 -2.99 2.96 18.38
CA LYS A 60 -4.03 3.17 19.42
C LYS A 60 -4.25 4.63 19.82
N SER A 61 -3.31 5.52 19.53
CA SER A 61 -3.45 6.97 19.77
C SER A 61 -4.36 7.67 18.76
N ALA A 62 -4.72 6.99 17.65
CA ALA A 62 -5.60 7.53 16.63
C ALA A 62 -7.07 7.23 16.96
N SER A 63 -7.90 8.27 16.90
CA SER A 63 -9.36 8.16 16.87
C SER A 63 -9.82 8.26 15.41
N VAL A 64 -10.52 7.23 14.93
CA VAL A 64 -11.01 7.15 13.55
C VAL A 64 -12.53 7.13 13.60
N ASN A 65 -13.15 8.16 13.02
CA ASN A 65 -14.60 8.30 12.89
C ASN A 65 -14.98 8.33 11.41
N GLY A 66 -16.17 7.84 11.08
CA GLY A 66 -16.65 7.68 9.71
C GLY A 66 -16.78 6.20 9.34
N LYS A 67 -16.99 5.93 8.06
CA LYS A 67 -17.21 4.56 7.57
C LYS A 67 -16.20 4.20 6.49
N ILE A 68 -15.50 3.09 6.70
CA ILE A 68 -14.58 2.51 5.71
C ILE A 68 -15.05 1.08 5.41
N THR A 69 -15.22 0.76 4.13
CA THR A 69 -15.58 -0.59 3.69
C THR A 69 -14.68 -1.05 2.55
N ILE A 70 -14.27 -2.34 2.59
CA ILE A 70 -13.53 -3.02 1.52
C ILE A 70 -14.38 -4.20 1.05
N ASP A 71 -14.72 -4.22 -0.24
CA ASP A 71 -15.61 -5.22 -0.87
C ASP A 71 -16.90 -5.43 -0.06
N GLY A 72 -17.47 -4.33 0.44
CA GLY A 72 -18.70 -4.31 1.27
C GLY A 72 -18.50 -4.63 2.76
N ASN A 73 -17.33 -5.10 3.19
CA ASN A 73 -17.04 -5.41 4.58
C ASN A 73 -16.47 -4.21 5.32
N SER A 74 -16.97 -3.93 6.53
CA SER A 74 -16.47 -2.82 7.35
C SER A 74 -15.05 -3.09 7.86
N VAL A 75 -14.19 -2.09 7.74
CA VAL A 75 -12.80 -2.10 8.26
C VAL A 75 -12.74 -1.69 9.75
N ALA A 76 -13.76 -1.00 10.25
CA ALA A 76 -13.85 -0.54 11.65
C ALA A 76 -14.17 -1.68 12.65
N SER A 77 -13.64 -2.87 12.41
CA SER A 77 -13.82 -4.03 13.29
C SER A 77 -12.78 -4.01 14.40
N ASN A 78 -13.23 -4.16 15.66
CA ASN A 78 -12.35 -4.48 16.79
C ASN A 78 -11.90 -5.97 16.78
N ASP A 79 -12.33 -6.73 15.77
CA ASP A 79 -11.93 -8.13 15.57
C ASP A 79 -10.61 -8.22 14.79
N GLU A 80 -9.51 -8.36 15.53
CA GLU A 80 -8.17 -8.51 14.93
C GLU A 80 -8.06 -9.72 13.98
N ARG A 81 -8.84 -10.79 14.20
CA ARG A 81 -8.84 -11.94 13.30
C ARG A 81 -9.46 -11.60 11.94
N ALA A 82 -10.52 -10.76 11.94
CA ALA A 82 -11.12 -10.27 10.70
C ALA A 82 -10.15 -9.33 9.97
N LEU A 83 -9.44 -8.45 10.69
CA LEU A 83 -8.43 -7.57 10.13
C LEU A 83 -7.22 -8.32 9.56
N GLN A 84 -6.76 -9.38 10.22
CA GLN A 84 -5.68 -10.25 9.71
C GLN A 84 -6.07 -10.94 8.39
N LYS A 85 -7.32 -11.40 8.25
CA LYS A 85 -7.82 -11.98 6.99
C LYS A 85 -7.94 -10.94 5.88
N LEU A 86 -8.17 -9.68 6.22
CA LEU A 86 -8.29 -8.59 5.27
C LEU A 86 -6.90 -8.12 4.78
N ARG A 87 -5.97 -7.89 5.74
CA ARG A 87 -4.62 -7.39 5.44
C ARG A 87 -3.82 -8.43 4.69
N GLY A 88 -3.16 -8.03 3.60
CA GLY A 88 -2.35 -8.88 2.72
C GLY A 88 -3.15 -9.74 1.74
N ASN A 89 -4.43 -9.99 1.99
CA ASN A 89 -5.30 -10.82 1.14
C ASN A 89 -6.33 -10.01 0.34
N GLN A 90 -7.05 -9.09 0.98
CA GLN A 90 -7.99 -8.21 0.28
C GLN A 90 -7.40 -6.83 0.01
N VAL A 91 -6.70 -6.27 0.99
CA VAL A 91 -5.97 -5.02 0.88
C VAL A 91 -4.50 -5.25 1.18
N SER A 92 -3.63 -4.72 0.32
CA SER A 92 -2.19 -4.73 0.56
C SER A 92 -1.62 -3.32 0.44
N PHE A 93 -0.45 -3.11 1.03
CA PHE A 93 0.16 -1.80 1.19
C PHE A 93 1.59 -1.78 0.66
N ILE A 94 1.93 -0.74 -0.09
CA ILE A 94 3.30 -0.37 -0.42
C ILE A 94 3.61 0.91 0.35
N PHE A 95 4.53 0.83 1.31
CA PHE A 95 4.93 1.95 2.15
C PHE A 95 5.93 2.86 1.44
N GLN A 96 6.00 4.10 1.88
CA GLN A 96 6.84 5.16 1.31
C GLN A 96 8.34 4.79 1.32
N GLU A 97 8.83 4.14 2.37
CA GLU A 97 10.25 3.82 2.54
C GLU A 97 10.54 2.33 2.52
N PRO A 98 11.20 1.81 1.45
CA PRO A 98 11.58 0.39 1.38
C PRO A 98 12.57 -0.03 2.45
N MET A 99 13.40 0.89 2.95
CA MET A 99 14.42 0.60 3.95
C MET A 99 13.84 0.25 5.32
N THR A 100 12.74 0.87 5.69
CA THR A 100 12.06 0.63 6.97
C THR A 100 11.03 -0.50 6.89
N SER A 101 10.59 -0.84 5.66
CA SER A 101 9.57 -1.86 5.41
C SER A 101 10.13 -3.28 5.30
N LEU A 102 11.42 -3.41 4.93
CA LEU A 102 12.11 -4.70 4.86
C LEU A 102 12.89 -4.97 6.14
N ASN A 103 12.75 -6.17 6.70
CA ASN A 103 13.54 -6.60 7.86
C ASN A 103 15.02 -6.79 7.45
N PRO A 104 15.97 -5.99 7.99
CA PRO A 104 17.37 -6.08 7.59
C PRO A 104 18.07 -7.38 8.01
N LEU A 105 17.49 -8.13 8.94
CA LEU A 105 18.05 -9.37 9.49
C LEU A 105 17.56 -10.64 8.77
N HIS A 106 16.55 -10.50 7.88
CA HIS A 106 15.99 -11.63 7.12
C HIS A 106 16.40 -11.54 5.65
N THR A 107 16.61 -12.69 5.03
CA THR A 107 16.82 -12.77 3.58
C THR A 107 15.52 -12.45 2.84
N ILE A 108 15.63 -12.13 1.56
CA ILE A 108 14.44 -11.85 0.71
C ILE A 108 13.54 -13.08 0.63
N GLU A 109 14.12 -14.29 0.53
CA GLU A 109 13.32 -15.54 0.54
C GLU A 109 12.54 -15.70 1.83
N GLN A 110 13.13 -15.43 2.99
CA GLN A 110 12.45 -15.53 4.28
C GLN A 110 11.25 -14.58 4.35
N GLN A 111 11.43 -13.31 3.97
CA GLN A 111 10.37 -12.31 4.03
C GLN A 111 9.21 -12.60 3.04
N LEU A 112 9.53 -13.01 1.81
CA LEU A 112 8.52 -13.42 0.83
C LEU A 112 7.77 -14.67 1.29
N SER A 113 8.50 -15.67 1.80
CA SER A 113 7.92 -16.92 2.30
C SER A 113 6.97 -16.67 3.46
N GLU A 114 7.36 -15.83 4.41
CA GLU A 114 6.52 -15.42 5.54
C GLU A 114 5.24 -14.74 5.04
N THR A 115 5.36 -13.77 4.13
CA THR A 115 4.22 -13.04 3.56
C THR A 115 3.23 -13.97 2.86
N VAL A 116 3.72 -14.94 2.06
CA VAL A 116 2.87 -15.92 1.37
C VAL A 116 2.18 -16.83 2.37
N SER A 117 2.93 -17.33 3.36
CA SER A 117 2.44 -18.32 4.34
C SER A 117 1.39 -17.77 5.29
N LEU A 118 1.26 -16.44 5.44
CA LEU A 118 0.18 -15.83 6.22
C LEU A 118 -1.22 -16.18 5.69
N HIS A 119 -1.36 -16.42 4.39
CA HIS A 119 -2.64 -16.65 3.74
C HIS A 119 -2.70 -17.93 2.90
N GLN A 120 -1.56 -18.58 2.65
CA GLN A 120 -1.47 -19.76 1.80
C GLN A 120 -0.75 -20.89 2.54
N ASN A 121 -1.36 -22.07 2.60
CA ASN A 121 -0.75 -23.26 3.21
C ASN A 121 -0.02 -24.07 2.12
N LEU A 122 1.20 -23.65 1.78
CA LEU A 122 2.05 -24.29 0.79
C LEU A 122 3.14 -25.13 1.46
N ASN A 123 3.54 -26.25 0.83
CA ASN A 123 4.74 -26.95 1.24
C ASN A 123 5.99 -26.14 0.84
N LYS A 124 7.15 -26.50 1.41
CA LYS A 124 8.41 -25.75 1.23
C LYS A 124 8.83 -25.56 -0.22
N GLU A 125 8.62 -26.58 -1.06
CA GLU A 125 8.99 -26.56 -2.48
C GLU A 125 8.13 -25.56 -3.27
N ARG A 126 6.80 -25.68 -3.16
CA ARG A 126 5.84 -24.75 -3.79
C ARG A 126 5.98 -23.33 -3.27
N LEU A 127 6.31 -23.15 -1.99
CA LEU A 127 6.54 -21.85 -1.41
C LEU A 127 7.76 -21.17 -2.06
N ARG A 128 8.85 -21.92 -2.26
CA ARG A 128 10.05 -21.42 -2.94
C ARG A 128 9.77 -21.09 -4.41
N GLU A 129 9.05 -21.94 -5.14
CA GLU A 129 8.62 -21.68 -6.51
C GLU A 129 7.77 -20.41 -6.62
N ASN A 130 6.86 -20.20 -5.66
CA ASN A 130 6.06 -18.98 -5.58
C ASN A 130 6.93 -17.74 -5.36
N CYS A 131 7.91 -17.79 -4.46
CA CYS A 131 8.84 -16.68 -4.22
C CYS A 131 9.65 -16.36 -5.49
N ILE A 132 10.11 -17.36 -6.24
CA ILE A 132 10.79 -17.20 -7.52
C ILE A 132 9.88 -16.46 -8.51
N SER A 133 8.67 -16.98 -8.70
CA SER A 133 7.68 -16.38 -9.62
C SER A 133 7.34 -14.92 -9.26
N LEU A 134 7.23 -14.61 -7.96
CA LEU A 134 6.99 -13.23 -7.50
C LEU A 134 8.14 -12.29 -7.88
N LEU A 135 9.39 -12.73 -7.71
CA LEU A 135 10.56 -11.92 -8.10
C LEU A 135 10.68 -11.76 -9.61
N GLU A 136 10.33 -12.79 -10.41
CA GLU A 136 10.25 -12.69 -11.86
C GLU A 136 9.24 -11.64 -12.31
N LYS A 137 8.04 -11.67 -11.73
CA LYS A 137 6.96 -10.72 -12.04
C LYS A 137 7.31 -9.27 -11.79
N VAL A 138 8.13 -9.00 -10.78
CA VAL A 138 8.60 -7.63 -10.52
C VAL A 138 9.90 -7.29 -11.24
N GLY A 139 10.39 -8.17 -12.13
CA GLY A 139 11.57 -7.94 -12.96
C GLY A 139 12.89 -7.93 -12.19
N ILE A 140 13.01 -8.76 -11.16
CA ILE A 140 14.29 -9.03 -10.50
C ILE A 140 15.06 -10.05 -11.34
N THR A 141 16.31 -9.74 -11.67
CA THR A 141 17.26 -10.65 -12.32
C THR A 141 18.09 -11.41 -11.28
N ASP A 142 18.79 -12.47 -11.72
CA ASP A 142 19.64 -13.31 -10.86
C ASP A 142 18.93 -13.83 -9.61
N ILE A 143 17.71 -14.31 -9.76
CA ILE A 143 16.75 -14.60 -8.69
C ILE A 143 17.34 -15.51 -7.61
N LYS A 144 18.10 -16.57 -7.99
CA LYS A 144 18.72 -17.48 -7.03
C LYS A 144 19.68 -16.76 -6.09
N LEU A 145 20.41 -15.78 -6.60
CA LEU A 145 21.32 -14.96 -5.80
C LEU A 145 20.50 -13.99 -4.92
N ARG A 146 19.46 -13.38 -5.49
CA ARG A 146 18.66 -12.37 -4.80
C ARG A 146 17.76 -12.96 -3.69
N LEU A 147 17.29 -14.17 -3.84
CA LEU A 147 16.55 -14.86 -2.77
C LEU A 147 17.35 -14.97 -1.47
N ASN A 148 18.65 -15.27 -1.58
CA ASN A 148 19.53 -15.41 -0.43
C ASN A 148 20.13 -14.07 0.04
N ALA A 149 19.90 -12.98 -0.69
CA ALA A 149 20.40 -11.67 -0.32
C ALA A 149 19.62 -11.06 0.84
N TYR A 150 20.27 -10.19 1.58
CA TYR A 150 19.67 -9.32 2.58
C TYR A 150 19.29 -7.97 1.94
N PRO A 151 18.34 -7.20 2.51
CA PRO A 151 17.92 -5.92 1.95
C PRO A 151 19.05 -4.93 1.66
N HIS A 152 20.06 -4.86 2.52
CA HIS A 152 21.20 -3.96 2.33
C HIS A 152 22.10 -4.31 1.13
N GLN A 153 21.98 -5.54 0.59
CA GLN A 153 22.73 -6.00 -0.60
C GLN A 153 22.00 -5.68 -1.92
N LEU A 154 20.83 -5.06 -1.85
CA LEU A 154 20.01 -4.67 -3.00
C LEU A 154 20.09 -3.17 -3.26
N SER A 155 19.99 -2.77 -4.53
CA SER A 155 19.81 -1.35 -4.90
C SER A 155 18.44 -0.82 -4.42
N GLY A 156 18.24 0.50 -4.37
CA GLY A 156 16.98 1.12 -4.00
C GLY A 156 15.80 0.62 -4.85
N GLY A 157 15.97 0.59 -6.17
CA GLY A 157 14.96 0.07 -7.10
C GLY A 157 14.70 -1.43 -6.94
N GLN A 158 15.71 -2.24 -6.59
CA GLN A 158 15.52 -3.66 -6.31
C GLN A 158 14.74 -3.88 -5.00
N ARG A 159 15.04 -3.11 -3.94
CA ARG A 159 14.26 -3.15 -2.69
C ARG A 159 12.81 -2.77 -2.92
N GLN A 160 12.56 -1.73 -3.73
CA GLN A 160 11.21 -1.32 -4.11
C GLN A 160 10.46 -2.45 -4.84
N ARG A 161 11.12 -3.13 -5.79
CA ARG A 161 10.55 -4.28 -6.51
C ARG A 161 10.23 -5.45 -5.57
N VAL A 162 11.10 -5.74 -4.60
CA VAL A 162 10.85 -6.77 -3.57
C VAL A 162 9.65 -6.39 -2.71
N MET A 163 9.53 -5.13 -2.27
CA MET A 163 8.38 -4.66 -1.51
C MET A 163 7.09 -4.78 -2.30
N ILE A 164 7.12 -4.47 -3.61
CA ILE A 164 5.99 -4.70 -4.52
C ILE A 164 5.66 -6.19 -4.62
N ALA A 165 6.68 -7.08 -4.75
CA ALA A 165 6.48 -8.53 -4.79
C ALA A 165 5.77 -9.04 -3.52
N MET A 166 6.16 -8.55 -2.34
CA MET A 166 5.48 -8.87 -1.07
C MET A 166 4.03 -8.35 -1.08
N ALA A 167 3.80 -7.13 -1.56
CA ALA A 167 2.47 -6.55 -1.58
C ALA A 167 1.49 -7.32 -2.49
N ILE A 168 1.95 -7.91 -3.59
CA ILE A 168 1.11 -8.69 -4.52
C ILE A 168 1.07 -10.19 -4.24
N ALA A 169 1.84 -10.68 -3.25
CA ALA A 169 2.08 -12.11 -2.99
C ALA A 169 0.78 -12.92 -2.81
N ASN A 170 -0.22 -12.34 -2.20
CA ASN A 170 -1.52 -12.98 -1.95
C ASN A 170 -2.65 -12.44 -2.85
N ARG A 171 -2.31 -11.79 -3.98
CA ARG A 171 -3.24 -11.29 -5.00
C ARG A 171 -4.35 -10.41 -4.40
N PRO A 172 -4.03 -9.29 -3.79
CA PRO A 172 -5.01 -8.42 -3.14
C PRO A 172 -6.02 -7.87 -4.15
N LYS A 173 -7.23 -7.56 -3.69
CA LYS A 173 -8.27 -6.91 -4.52
C LYS A 173 -7.98 -5.44 -4.73
N ILE A 174 -7.35 -4.81 -3.75
CA ILE A 174 -6.90 -3.42 -3.80
C ILE A 174 -5.49 -3.28 -3.26
N LEU A 175 -4.66 -2.56 -3.99
CA LEU A 175 -3.30 -2.17 -3.60
C LEU A 175 -3.29 -0.68 -3.23
N ILE A 176 -2.80 -0.37 -2.04
CA ILE A 176 -2.59 1.01 -1.59
C ILE A 176 -1.10 1.29 -1.72
N ALA A 177 -0.75 2.26 -2.56
CA ALA A 177 0.62 2.64 -2.82
C ALA A 177 0.88 4.06 -2.28
N ASP A 178 1.56 4.14 -1.13
CA ASP A 178 1.87 5.42 -0.49
C ASP A 178 3.25 5.90 -0.94
N GLU A 179 3.26 6.87 -1.83
CA GLU A 179 4.46 7.47 -2.45
C GLU A 179 5.49 6.42 -2.91
N PRO A 180 5.11 5.43 -3.73
CA PRO A 180 5.93 4.24 -3.99
C PRO A 180 7.18 4.53 -4.83
N THR A 181 7.38 5.75 -5.28
CA THR A 181 8.52 6.17 -6.10
C THR A 181 9.35 7.28 -5.47
N THR A 182 9.04 7.67 -4.24
CA THR A 182 9.82 8.67 -3.50
C THR A 182 11.26 8.19 -3.31
N ALA A 183 12.22 9.10 -3.44
CA ALA A 183 13.67 8.86 -3.36
C ALA A 183 14.26 7.94 -4.46
N LEU A 184 13.53 7.71 -5.57
CA LEU A 184 14.04 7.01 -6.75
C LEU A 184 14.39 8.02 -7.85
N ASP A 185 15.37 7.68 -8.68
CA ASP A 185 15.66 8.46 -9.89
C ASP A 185 14.51 8.35 -10.90
N VAL A 186 14.40 9.35 -11.80
CA VAL A 186 13.30 9.47 -12.75
C VAL A 186 13.13 8.22 -13.64
N THR A 187 14.23 7.58 -14.00
CA THR A 187 14.20 6.37 -14.85
C THR A 187 13.61 5.18 -14.11
N ILE A 188 14.05 4.95 -12.88
CA ILE A 188 13.53 3.88 -12.01
C ILE A 188 12.08 4.17 -11.63
N GLN A 189 11.74 5.43 -11.34
CA GLN A 189 10.37 5.86 -11.08
C GLN A 189 9.42 5.45 -12.21
N ALA A 190 9.75 5.78 -13.47
CA ALA A 190 8.95 5.39 -14.63
C ALA A 190 8.80 3.85 -14.75
N GLN A 191 9.87 3.10 -14.48
CA GLN A 191 9.83 1.63 -14.49
C GLN A 191 8.90 1.07 -13.40
N ILE A 192 8.92 1.64 -12.19
CA ILE A 192 8.03 1.22 -11.08
C ILE A 192 6.56 1.52 -11.39
N LEU A 193 6.26 2.70 -11.96
CA LEU A 193 4.90 3.05 -12.35
C LEU A 193 4.35 2.09 -13.42
N ASN A 194 5.14 1.81 -14.46
CA ASN A 194 4.77 0.85 -15.50
C ASN A 194 4.58 -0.57 -14.94
N LEU A 195 5.43 -0.98 -14.00
CA LEU A 195 5.31 -2.27 -13.30
C LEU A 195 3.99 -2.35 -12.53
N LEU A 196 3.66 -1.35 -11.72
CA LEU A 196 2.42 -1.32 -10.94
C LEU A 196 1.18 -1.38 -11.85
N GLU A 197 1.18 -0.63 -12.94
CA GLU A 197 0.08 -0.65 -13.92
C GLU A 197 -0.05 -2.02 -14.62
N SER A 198 1.06 -2.67 -14.96
CA SER A 198 1.08 -4.03 -15.53
C SER A 198 0.53 -5.05 -14.54
N LEU A 199 0.99 -5.03 -13.30
CA LEU A 199 0.54 -5.93 -12.25
C LEU A 199 -0.95 -5.71 -11.91
N LYS A 200 -1.40 -4.46 -11.88
CA LYS A 200 -2.82 -4.13 -11.70
C LYS A 200 -3.68 -4.81 -12.77
N LYS A 201 -3.28 -4.75 -14.04
CA LYS A 201 -4.00 -5.39 -15.15
C LYS A 201 -3.93 -6.91 -15.06
N GLU A 202 -2.74 -7.47 -14.80
CA GLU A 202 -2.53 -8.92 -14.72
C GLU A 202 -3.37 -9.57 -13.62
N PHE A 203 -3.44 -8.94 -12.44
CA PHE A 203 -4.17 -9.47 -11.28
C PHE A 203 -5.62 -8.99 -11.18
N GLY A 204 -6.06 -8.08 -12.05
CA GLY A 204 -7.41 -7.49 -11.99
C GLY A 204 -7.66 -6.69 -10.72
N MET A 205 -6.62 -6.15 -10.08
CA MET A 205 -6.73 -5.41 -8.83
C MET A 205 -7.04 -3.92 -9.07
N SER A 206 -7.57 -3.28 -8.04
CA SER A 206 -7.75 -1.82 -7.99
C SER A 206 -6.57 -1.16 -7.29
N MET A 207 -6.40 0.14 -7.41
CA MET A 207 -5.27 0.84 -6.78
C MET A 207 -5.70 2.19 -6.19
N LEU A 208 -5.32 2.43 -4.93
CA LEU A 208 -5.29 3.76 -4.33
C LEU A 208 -3.83 4.23 -4.33
N PHE A 209 -3.55 5.25 -5.12
CA PHE A 209 -2.20 5.77 -5.30
C PHE A 209 -2.07 7.12 -4.59
N ILE A 210 -1.10 7.26 -3.71
CA ILE A 210 -0.84 8.49 -2.97
C ILE A 210 0.43 9.11 -3.49
N THR A 211 0.37 10.38 -3.82
CA THR A 211 1.53 11.15 -4.28
C THR A 211 1.32 12.65 -4.06
N HIS A 212 2.39 13.40 -4.03
CA HIS A 212 2.38 14.86 -4.12
C HIS A 212 2.74 15.35 -5.53
N ASP A 213 3.11 14.45 -6.47
CA ASP A 213 3.51 14.80 -7.85
C ASP A 213 2.34 14.63 -8.82
N LEU A 214 1.82 15.75 -9.31
CA LEU A 214 0.74 15.80 -10.29
C LEU A 214 1.13 15.22 -11.67
N ASN A 215 2.41 15.17 -12.02
CA ASN A 215 2.85 14.57 -13.28
C ASN A 215 2.68 13.06 -13.25
N ILE A 216 2.94 12.43 -12.10
CA ILE A 216 2.68 10.99 -11.89
C ILE A 216 1.18 10.72 -12.04
N VAL A 217 0.34 11.55 -11.44
CA VAL A 217 -1.12 11.36 -11.46
C VAL A 217 -1.66 11.34 -12.89
N ARG A 218 -1.19 12.24 -13.75
CA ARG A 218 -1.60 12.28 -15.17
C ARG A 218 -1.29 10.99 -15.93
N GLN A 219 -0.30 10.22 -15.49
CA GLN A 219 0.12 8.99 -16.14
C GLN A 219 -0.68 7.77 -15.69
N ILE A 220 -1.16 7.74 -14.44
CA ILE A 220 -1.69 6.51 -13.81
C ILE A 220 -3.14 6.59 -13.34
N ALA A 221 -3.67 7.78 -13.04
CA ALA A 221 -4.97 7.91 -12.39
C ALA A 221 -6.12 8.13 -13.37
N CYS A 222 -7.21 7.40 -13.16
CA CYS A 222 -8.51 7.66 -13.81
C CYS A 222 -9.30 8.75 -13.11
N LEU A 223 -9.13 8.86 -11.76
CA LEU A 223 -9.78 9.86 -10.92
C LEU A 223 -8.77 10.50 -9.96
N LEU A 224 -8.97 11.78 -9.68
CA LEU A 224 -8.15 12.57 -8.79
C LEU A 224 -9.00 13.07 -7.61
N TYR A 225 -8.54 12.78 -6.38
CA TYR A 225 -9.04 13.43 -5.17
C TYR A 225 -7.93 14.29 -4.57
N THR A 226 -8.25 15.55 -4.30
CA THR A 226 -7.32 16.48 -3.65
C THR A 226 -7.65 16.58 -2.16
N SER A 227 -6.65 16.36 -1.31
CA SER A 227 -6.77 16.65 0.12
C SER A 227 -6.55 18.15 0.35
N PRO A 228 -7.42 18.85 1.10
CA PRO A 228 -7.23 20.26 1.39
C PRO A 228 -5.90 20.49 2.13
N SER A 229 -5.25 21.63 1.85
CA SER A 229 -4.02 22.01 2.53
C SER A 229 -4.30 22.28 4.02
N PRO A 230 -3.37 21.93 4.94
CA PRO A 230 -3.49 22.32 6.36
C PRO A 230 -3.62 23.84 6.56
N ARG A 231 -3.19 24.65 5.58
CA ARG A 231 -3.29 26.11 5.59
C ARG A 231 -4.71 26.61 5.28
N ASP A 232 -5.55 25.79 4.64
CA ASP A 232 -6.91 26.17 4.28
C ASP A 232 -7.89 26.10 5.48
N ASN A 233 -7.45 25.55 6.61
CA ASN A 233 -8.23 25.43 7.84
C ASN A 233 -7.90 26.50 8.91
N SER A 234 -7.12 27.52 8.58
CA SER A 234 -6.79 28.65 9.47
C SER A 234 -7.69 29.84 9.16
N GLY A 235 -9.01 29.67 9.32
CA GLY A 235 -10.01 30.70 9.25
C GLY A 235 -10.84 30.75 10.52
#